data_66741d5a5f3fd4a19fe574b6dbcc7b92
#
_entry.id   66741d5a5f3fd4a19fe574b6dbcc7b92
#
_cell.length_a   1.000
_cell.length_b   1.000
_cell.length_c   1.000
_cell.angle_alpha   90.00
_cell.angle_beta   90.00
_cell.angle_gamma   90.00
#
_symmetry.space_group_name_H-M   'P 1'
#
loop_
_entity.id
_entity.type
_entity.pdbx_description
1 polymer ?
#
loop_
_entity_poly.entity_id
_entity_poly.type
_entity_poly.pdbx_seq_one_letter_code
_entity_poly.pdbx_strand_id
1 'polypeptide(L)'
;MKFEFFSDTENFAFKVDEPTPCSVCFNIGIWFDAGMYLGQTDIECICDSCLSSGALIELEIEPNDCAESDTEDSKTITYKTPSLPCWQVHEWPIISGQYPVFERIASKEDFTDKQEFIEAYIPEDTDVDFDWLWATLPNERLNKYTEAGNVSVYLFSLAKRKYWFFDCN
;
A
#
# COMPACT_ATOMS: atom_id res chain seq x y z
N MET A 1 -5.19 -2.64 -15.03
CA MET A 1 -3.72 -2.52 -15.27
C MET A 1 -3.00 -3.23 -14.14
N LYS A 2 -1.76 -3.74 -14.33
CA LYS A 2 -0.97 -4.33 -13.23
C LYS A 2 0.14 -3.36 -12.84
N PHE A 3 0.28 -3.14 -11.54
CA PHE A 3 1.40 -2.41 -10.96
C PHE A 3 2.43 -3.41 -10.42
N GLU A 4 3.71 -3.08 -10.54
CA GLU A 4 4.80 -3.99 -10.20
C GLU A 4 4.86 -4.29 -8.70
N PHE A 5 4.65 -3.27 -7.87
CA PHE A 5 4.74 -3.36 -6.42
C PHE A 5 3.39 -3.41 -5.69
N PHE A 6 2.26 -3.44 -6.40
CA PHE A 6 0.92 -3.49 -5.82
C PHE A 6 0.07 -4.55 -6.51
N SER A 7 -0.27 -5.62 -5.80
CA SER A 7 -0.88 -6.84 -6.37
C SER A 7 -2.35 -6.63 -6.77
N ASP A 8 -3.17 -6.09 -5.86
CA ASP A 8 -4.62 -5.97 -6.04
C ASP A 8 -5.10 -4.53 -5.80
N THR A 9 -4.90 -3.69 -6.80
CA THR A 9 -5.33 -2.28 -6.76
C THR A 9 -6.84 -2.09 -6.86
N GLU A 10 -7.57 -3.10 -7.34
CA GLU A 10 -9.02 -3.01 -7.45
C GLU A 10 -9.69 -3.01 -6.09
N ASN A 11 -9.17 -3.82 -5.17
CA ASN A 11 -9.79 -4.05 -3.88
C ASN A 11 -9.05 -3.36 -2.72
N PHE A 12 -7.75 -3.11 -2.86
CA PHE A 12 -6.92 -2.63 -1.75
C PHE A 12 -6.27 -1.26 -1.98
N ALA A 13 -6.49 -0.57 -3.10
CA ALA A 13 -6.10 0.83 -3.24
C ALA A 13 -7.25 1.76 -2.86
N PHE A 14 -6.93 2.94 -2.33
CA PHE A 14 -7.90 4.00 -2.16
C PHE A 14 -8.38 4.49 -3.53
N LYS A 15 -9.69 4.59 -3.70
CA LYS A 15 -10.33 5.10 -4.91
C LYS A 15 -11.42 6.10 -4.56
N VAL A 16 -11.66 7.03 -5.46
CA VAL A 16 -12.79 7.95 -5.33
C VAL A 16 -14.12 7.17 -5.39
N ASP A 17 -15.12 7.63 -4.66
CA ASP A 17 -16.42 6.96 -4.54
C ASP A 17 -17.29 7.13 -5.79
N GLU A 18 -17.10 8.23 -6.53
CA GLU A 18 -17.90 8.59 -7.71
C GLU A 18 -17.00 8.85 -8.93
N PRO A 19 -17.53 8.66 -10.17
CA PRO A 19 -16.80 8.97 -11.38
C PRO A 19 -16.32 10.43 -11.40
N THR A 20 -14.99 10.62 -11.32
CA THR A 20 -14.33 11.91 -11.20
C THR A 20 -13.34 12.11 -12.36
N PRO A 21 -13.16 13.34 -12.88
CA PRO A 21 -12.12 13.60 -13.87
C PRO A 21 -10.73 13.39 -13.29
N CYS A 22 -9.89 12.59 -13.96
CA CYS A 22 -8.47 12.47 -13.61
C CYS A 22 -7.80 13.85 -13.63
N SER A 23 -7.10 14.23 -12.58
CA SER A 23 -6.47 15.56 -12.45
C SER A 23 -5.40 15.83 -13.51
N VAL A 24 -4.91 14.79 -14.21
CA VAL A 24 -3.87 14.92 -15.25
C VAL A 24 -4.45 14.91 -16.66
N CYS A 25 -5.25 13.89 -17.03
CA CYS A 25 -5.72 13.71 -18.40
C CYS A 25 -7.22 14.04 -18.61
N PHE A 26 -7.94 14.36 -17.53
CA PHE A 26 -9.36 14.72 -17.51
C PHE A 26 -10.34 13.62 -17.95
N ASN A 27 -9.87 12.38 -18.16
CA ASN A 27 -10.75 11.23 -18.35
C ASN A 27 -11.58 10.97 -17.10
N ILE A 28 -12.88 10.70 -17.27
CA ILE A 28 -13.81 10.47 -16.16
C ILE A 28 -13.86 8.97 -15.83
N GLY A 29 -13.76 8.64 -14.55
CA GLY A 29 -13.83 7.26 -14.05
C GLY A 29 -13.66 7.18 -12.53
N ILE A 30 -13.62 5.94 -12.01
CA ILE A 30 -13.27 5.66 -10.61
C ILE A 30 -11.76 5.46 -10.56
N TRP A 31 -11.07 6.48 -10.09
CA TRP A 31 -9.61 6.56 -10.10
C TRP A 31 -9.02 6.42 -8.71
N PHE A 32 -7.70 6.34 -8.62
CA PHE A 32 -7.01 6.36 -7.33
C PHE A 32 -7.21 7.72 -6.66
N ASP A 33 -7.65 7.70 -5.41
CA ASP A 33 -7.76 8.89 -4.58
C ASP A 33 -6.35 9.41 -4.25
N ALA A 34 -6.09 10.66 -4.55
CA ALA A 34 -4.80 11.31 -4.34
C ALA A 34 -4.80 12.31 -3.18
N GLY A 35 -5.88 12.37 -2.40
CA GLY A 35 -6.02 13.31 -1.29
C GLY A 35 -4.98 13.17 -0.17
N MET A 36 -4.31 12.03 -0.10
CA MET A 36 -3.23 11.75 0.87
C MET A 36 -1.83 11.76 0.26
N TYR A 37 -1.71 12.06 -1.04
CA TYR A 37 -0.40 12.11 -1.70
C TYR A 37 0.40 13.31 -1.20
N LEU A 38 1.72 13.14 -1.09
CA LEU A 38 2.64 14.19 -0.70
C LEU A 38 3.07 15.00 -1.93
N GLY A 39 3.24 16.32 -1.79
CA GLY A 39 3.72 17.17 -2.88
C GLY A 39 3.24 18.61 -2.78
N GLN A 40 3.62 19.42 -3.79
CA GLN A 40 3.34 20.86 -3.83
C GLN A 40 2.06 21.24 -4.59
N THR A 41 1.51 20.28 -5.34
CA THR A 41 0.33 20.51 -6.18
C THR A 41 -0.80 19.61 -5.71
N ASP A 42 -1.92 20.22 -5.35
CA ASP A 42 -3.11 19.46 -4.97
C ASP A 42 -3.73 18.80 -6.20
N ILE A 43 -3.89 17.49 -6.13
CA ILE A 43 -4.67 16.71 -7.10
C ILE A 43 -5.74 15.91 -6.35
N GLU A 44 -6.92 15.74 -6.95
CA GLU A 44 -8.02 15.00 -6.35
C GLU A 44 -7.89 13.50 -6.59
N CYS A 45 -7.62 13.13 -7.85
CA CYS A 45 -7.45 11.73 -8.22
C CYS A 45 -6.60 11.57 -9.48
N ILE A 46 -6.09 10.35 -9.67
CA ILE A 46 -5.28 10.00 -10.85
C ILE A 46 -5.69 8.66 -11.43
N CYS A 47 -5.84 8.59 -12.76
CA CYS A 47 -6.15 7.33 -13.43
C CYS A 47 -4.94 6.40 -13.54
N ASP A 48 -5.19 5.10 -13.71
CA ASP A 48 -4.18 4.05 -13.83
C ASP A 48 -3.09 4.38 -14.87
N SER A 49 -3.49 4.90 -16.03
CA SER A 49 -2.57 5.21 -17.12
C SER A 49 -1.65 6.37 -16.78
N CYS A 50 -2.17 7.44 -16.18
CA CYS A 50 -1.36 8.59 -15.77
C CYS A 50 -0.41 8.22 -14.64
N LEU A 51 -0.88 7.49 -13.63
CA LEU A 51 -0.04 7.04 -12.53
C LEU A 51 1.09 6.13 -13.02
N SER A 52 0.77 5.06 -13.75
CA SER A 52 1.77 4.10 -14.23
C SER A 52 2.76 4.69 -15.25
N SER A 53 2.38 5.73 -15.98
CA SER A 53 3.30 6.44 -16.88
C SER A 53 4.29 7.35 -16.16
N GLY A 54 4.08 7.63 -14.87
CA GLY A 54 4.92 8.53 -14.09
C GLY A 54 4.59 10.01 -14.27
N ALA A 55 3.33 10.33 -14.61
CA ALA A 55 2.89 11.72 -14.76
C ALA A 55 3.08 12.56 -13.47
N LEU A 56 3.18 11.92 -12.30
CA LEU A 56 3.40 12.59 -11.02
C LEU A 56 4.85 13.07 -10.80
N ILE A 57 5.82 12.55 -11.56
CA ILE A 57 7.23 12.94 -11.44
C ILE A 57 7.41 14.44 -11.75
N GLU A 58 6.80 14.92 -12.85
CA GLU A 58 6.89 16.33 -13.23
C GLU A 58 6.11 17.27 -12.30
N LEU A 59 5.15 16.74 -11.57
CA LEU A 59 4.33 17.46 -10.60
C LEU A 59 4.96 17.45 -9.19
N GLU A 60 6.01 16.66 -8.98
CA GLU A 60 6.64 16.44 -7.67
C GLU A 60 5.62 15.96 -6.61
N ILE A 61 4.73 15.02 -7.01
CA ILE A 61 3.71 14.42 -6.15
C ILE A 61 4.04 12.95 -5.92
N GLU A 62 4.06 12.55 -4.65
CA GLU A 62 4.51 11.25 -4.18
C GLU A 62 3.37 10.46 -3.54
N PRO A 63 2.83 9.43 -4.21
CA PRO A 63 1.89 8.48 -3.62
C PRO A 63 2.45 7.71 -2.41
N ASN A 64 3.75 7.40 -2.45
CA ASN A 64 4.42 6.62 -1.41
C ASN A 64 5.77 7.23 -1.05
N ASP A 65 6.23 6.97 0.18
CA ASP A 65 7.56 7.31 0.65
C ASP A 65 8.49 6.10 0.58
N CYS A 66 9.77 6.33 0.22
CA CYS A 66 10.82 5.33 0.16
C CYS A 66 12.13 5.85 0.76
N ALA A 67 12.75 5.07 1.64
CA ALA A 67 14.02 5.42 2.29
C ALA A 67 15.18 5.65 1.29
N GLU A 68 15.20 4.90 0.20
CA GLU A 68 16.21 5.01 -0.86
C GLU A 68 15.59 5.63 -2.11
N SER A 69 15.96 6.87 -2.45
CA SER A 69 15.30 7.63 -3.52
C SER A 69 15.87 7.44 -4.92
N ASP A 70 17.02 6.77 -5.09
CA ASP A 70 17.80 6.80 -6.35
C ASP A 70 17.71 5.54 -7.21
N THR A 71 17.03 4.49 -6.77
CA THR A 71 16.86 3.28 -7.57
C THR A 71 15.64 3.37 -8.51
N GLU A 72 15.60 2.58 -9.58
CA GLU A 72 14.43 2.52 -10.46
C GLU A 72 13.20 1.97 -9.73
N ASP A 73 13.42 1.02 -8.81
CA ASP A 73 12.33 0.44 -8.00
C ASP A 73 11.75 1.49 -7.05
N SER A 74 12.60 2.25 -6.33
CA SER A 74 12.11 3.31 -5.46
C SER A 74 11.33 4.38 -6.23
N LYS A 75 11.82 4.82 -7.40
CA LYS A 75 11.10 5.76 -8.27
C LYS A 75 9.77 5.20 -8.76
N THR A 76 9.71 3.90 -9.04
CA THR A 76 8.47 3.23 -9.44
C THR A 76 7.48 3.19 -8.29
N ILE A 77 7.93 2.90 -7.07
CA ILE A 77 7.08 2.91 -5.88
C ILE A 77 6.61 4.33 -5.59
N THR A 78 7.53 5.28 -5.51
CA THR A 78 7.24 6.66 -5.12
C THR A 78 6.29 7.36 -6.08
N TYR A 79 6.44 7.18 -7.40
CA TYR A 79 5.73 8.00 -8.39
C TYR A 79 4.76 7.25 -9.30
N LYS A 80 4.85 5.91 -9.37
CA LYS A 80 4.10 5.11 -10.36
C LYS A 80 3.26 4.00 -9.75
N THR A 81 3.21 3.91 -8.42
CA THR A 81 2.47 2.89 -7.67
C THR A 81 1.39 3.58 -6.83
N PRO A 82 0.15 3.04 -6.76
CA PRO A 82 -0.88 3.58 -5.87
C PRO A 82 -0.40 3.62 -4.42
N SER A 83 -0.89 4.59 -3.65
CA SER A 83 -0.57 4.66 -2.22
C SER A 83 -1.05 3.42 -1.47
N LEU A 84 -0.31 3.05 -0.42
CA LEU A 84 -0.80 2.06 0.53
C LEU A 84 -2.12 2.54 1.14
N PRO A 85 -3.08 1.64 1.43
CA PRO A 85 -4.37 2.00 2.03
C PRO A 85 -4.22 2.25 3.55
N CYS A 86 -3.32 3.16 3.91
CA CYS A 86 -3.04 3.55 5.30
C CYS A 86 -3.36 5.03 5.52
N TRP A 87 -3.83 5.36 6.73
CA TRP A 87 -4.21 6.72 7.11
C TRP A 87 -3.02 7.57 7.57
N GLN A 88 -1.88 6.93 7.80
CA GLN A 88 -0.62 7.59 8.12
C GLN A 88 0.38 7.33 7.00
N VAL A 89 1.28 8.28 6.78
CA VAL A 89 2.37 8.08 5.82
C VAL A 89 3.31 7.02 6.39
N HIS A 90 3.44 5.91 5.68
CA HIS A 90 4.41 4.86 5.96
C HIS A 90 5.44 4.77 4.85
N GLU A 91 6.68 4.62 5.24
CA GLU A 91 7.75 4.32 4.33
C GLU A 91 7.58 2.90 3.76
N TRP A 92 7.74 2.74 2.44
CA TRP A 92 7.68 1.41 1.82
C TRP A 92 8.81 0.53 2.35
N PRO A 93 8.54 -0.67 2.87
CA PRO A 93 9.55 -1.47 3.54
C PRO A 93 10.64 -1.96 2.57
N ILE A 94 11.85 -2.10 3.09
CA ILE A 94 12.99 -2.71 2.39
C ILE A 94 13.37 -4.00 3.11
N ILE A 95 13.42 -5.11 2.36
CA ILE A 95 13.78 -6.42 2.87
C ILE A 95 15.05 -6.89 2.20
N SER A 96 16.15 -6.93 2.95
CA SER A 96 17.47 -7.33 2.41
C SER A 96 17.88 -6.56 1.16
N GLY A 97 17.60 -5.26 1.12
CA GLY A 97 17.93 -4.37 0.00
C GLY A 97 17.00 -4.49 -1.22
N GLN A 98 15.82 -5.09 -1.06
CA GLN A 98 14.83 -5.22 -2.11
C GLN A 98 13.46 -4.73 -1.61
N TYR A 99 12.64 -4.21 -2.52
CA TYR A 99 11.27 -3.78 -2.20
C TYR A 99 10.29 -4.95 -2.40
N PRO A 100 9.47 -5.28 -1.39
CA PRO A 100 8.43 -6.27 -1.52
C PRO A 100 7.19 -5.72 -2.24
N VAL A 101 6.37 -6.62 -2.75
CA VAL A 101 5.07 -6.31 -3.35
C VAL A 101 4.01 -6.25 -2.25
N PHE A 102 3.25 -5.17 -2.19
CA PHE A 102 2.06 -5.11 -1.35
C PHE A 102 0.95 -6.01 -1.90
N GLU A 103 0.46 -6.93 -1.07
CA GLU A 103 -0.56 -7.90 -1.47
C GLU A 103 -1.96 -7.43 -1.09
N ARG A 104 -2.16 -7.14 0.20
CA ARG A 104 -3.46 -6.80 0.80
C ARG A 104 -3.35 -6.44 2.27
N ILE A 105 -4.48 -6.08 2.88
CA ILE A 105 -4.61 -6.10 4.34
C ILE A 105 -4.85 -7.55 4.78
N ALA A 106 -4.06 -8.02 5.74
CA ALA A 106 -4.00 -9.42 6.14
C ALA A 106 -5.16 -9.87 7.03
N SER A 107 -5.39 -11.16 6.99
CA SER A 107 -6.24 -11.93 7.90
C SER A 107 -5.46 -13.15 8.44
N LYS A 108 -6.06 -13.91 9.36
CA LYS A 108 -5.44 -15.17 9.84
C LYS A 108 -5.25 -16.21 8.73
N GLU A 109 -6.14 -16.21 7.72
CA GLU A 109 -6.04 -17.14 6.57
C GLU A 109 -4.83 -16.85 5.68
N ASP A 110 -4.21 -15.67 5.80
CA ASP A 110 -2.98 -15.37 5.07
C ASP A 110 -1.75 -16.03 5.68
N PHE A 111 -1.85 -16.61 6.87
CA PHE A 111 -0.77 -17.30 7.58
C PHE A 111 -1.17 -18.75 7.91
N THR A 112 -0.19 -19.65 7.91
CA THR A 112 -0.42 -21.06 8.29
C THR A 112 -0.80 -21.19 9.76
N ASP A 113 -0.15 -20.38 10.61
CA ASP A 113 -0.36 -20.30 12.04
C ASP A 113 0.20 -18.98 12.60
N LYS A 114 0.04 -18.79 13.91
CA LYS A 114 0.54 -17.61 14.61
C LYS A 114 2.09 -17.50 14.58
N GLN A 115 2.79 -18.61 14.49
CA GLN A 115 4.26 -18.59 14.47
C GLN A 115 4.76 -18.00 13.14
N GLU A 116 4.16 -18.38 11.98
CA GLU A 116 4.46 -17.76 10.69
C GLU A 116 4.15 -16.26 10.72
N PHE A 117 3.04 -15.86 11.35
CA PHE A 117 2.71 -14.44 11.54
C PHE A 117 3.81 -13.69 12.27
N ILE A 118 4.29 -14.21 13.41
CA ILE A 118 5.36 -13.57 14.20
C ILE A 118 6.66 -13.46 13.38
N GLU A 119 7.04 -14.54 12.68
CA GLU A 119 8.29 -14.60 11.90
C GLU A 119 8.28 -13.69 10.66
N ALA A 120 7.10 -13.34 10.16
CA ALA A 120 6.93 -12.46 9.00
C ALA A 120 6.94 -10.96 9.35
N TYR A 121 6.96 -10.60 10.63
CA TYR A 121 6.96 -9.21 11.06
C TYR A 121 8.24 -8.47 10.64
N ILE A 122 8.07 -7.28 10.07
CA ILE A 122 9.18 -6.38 9.76
C ILE A 122 9.51 -5.60 11.04
N PRO A 123 10.70 -5.75 11.62
CA PRO A 123 11.02 -5.15 12.92
C PRO A 123 11.20 -3.63 12.78
N GLU A 124 10.18 -2.87 13.07
CA GLU A 124 10.23 -1.43 13.28
C GLU A 124 10.18 -1.09 14.78
N ASP A 125 9.48 -1.91 15.56
CA ASP A 125 9.33 -1.72 17.01
C ASP A 125 9.60 -3.02 17.76
N THR A 126 10.23 -2.92 18.94
CA THR A 126 10.59 -4.08 19.77
C THR A 126 9.50 -4.48 20.77
N ASP A 127 8.51 -3.63 21.00
CA ASP A 127 7.48 -3.81 22.04
C ASP A 127 6.10 -4.20 21.45
N VAL A 128 6.10 -5.04 20.40
CA VAL A 128 4.87 -5.49 19.75
C VAL A 128 4.18 -6.60 20.54
N ASP A 129 2.92 -6.40 20.90
CA ASP A 129 2.06 -7.44 21.48
C ASP A 129 1.47 -8.33 20.36
N PHE A 130 2.22 -9.36 19.98
CA PHE A 130 1.80 -10.32 18.95
C PHE A 130 0.57 -11.14 19.35
N ASP A 131 0.30 -11.33 20.66
CA ASP A 131 -0.90 -12.03 21.12
C ASP A 131 -2.13 -11.20 20.84
N TRP A 132 -2.08 -9.93 21.17
CA TRP A 132 -3.16 -8.99 20.88
C TRP A 132 -3.37 -8.79 19.38
N LEU A 133 -2.31 -8.57 18.61
CA LEU A 133 -2.40 -8.40 17.16
C LEU A 133 -3.04 -9.63 16.49
N TRP A 134 -2.56 -10.83 16.82
CA TRP A 134 -3.12 -12.07 16.29
C TRP A 134 -4.60 -12.25 16.68
N ALA A 135 -4.98 -11.89 17.91
CA ALA A 135 -6.38 -11.96 18.35
C ALA A 135 -7.26 -10.97 17.59
N THR A 136 -6.71 -9.81 17.22
CA THR A 136 -7.44 -8.72 16.53
C THR A 136 -7.61 -8.99 15.03
N LEU A 137 -6.70 -9.75 14.41
CA LEU A 137 -6.80 -10.07 12.98
C LEU A 137 -8.15 -10.69 12.62
N PRO A 138 -8.77 -10.29 11.49
CA PRO A 138 -9.91 -10.97 10.91
C PRO A 138 -9.62 -12.47 10.73
N ASN A 139 -10.62 -13.32 11.00
CA ASN A 139 -10.44 -14.76 10.82
C ASN A 139 -10.39 -15.13 9.33
N GLU A 140 -11.29 -14.53 8.54
CA GLU A 140 -11.44 -14.78 7.11
C GLU A 140 -10.72 -13.71 6.30
N ARG A 141 -10.31 -14.06 5.10
CA ARG A 141 -9.65 -13.14 4.17
C ARG A 141 -10.55 -11.98 3.80
N LEU A 142 -10.03 -10.77 3.91
CA LEU A 142 -10.74 -9.55 3.50
C LEU A 142 -10.83 -9.48 1.97
N ASN A 143 -11.96 -8.99 1.46
CA ASN A 143 -12.16 -8.79 0.03
C ASN A 143 -11.70 -7.40 -0.42
N LYS A 144 -11.70 -6.41 0.48
CA LYS A 144 -11.31 -5.02 0.19
C LYS A 144 -10.84 -4.30 1.44
N TYR A 145 -10.10 -3.20 1.25
CA TYR A 145 -9.53 -2.41 2.36
C TYR A 145 -10.57 -1.86 3.33
N THR A 146 -11.80 -1.55 2.85
CA THR A 146 -12.89 -1.01 3.70
C THR A 146 -13.44 -2.02 4.71
N GLU A 147 -13.07 -3.29 4.61
CA GLU A 147 -13.43 -4.34 5.58
C GLU A 147 -12.42 -4.43 6.73
N ALA A 148 -11.30 -3.70 6.65
CA ALA A 148 -10.33 -3.60 7.74
C ALA A 148 -10.95 -2.92 8.96
N GLY A 149 -10.58 -3.41 10.15
CA GLY A 149 -10.97 -2.81 11.42
C GLY A 149 -10.09 -1.63 11.83
N ASN A 150 -10.05 -1.34 13.13
CA ASN A 150 -9.20 -0.28 13.69
C ASN A 150 -7.70 -0.60 13.66
N VAL A 151 -7.34 -1.83 13.34
CA VAL A 151 -5.96 -2.29 13.17
C VAL A 151 -5.84 -2.89 11.79
N SER A 152 -4.94 -2.38 10.99
CA SER A 152 -4.64 -2.88 9.65
C SER A 152 -3.25 -3.49 9.62
N VAL A 153 -3.15 -4.74 9.19
CA VAL A 153 -1.87 -5.42 8.97
C VAL A 153 -1.61 -5.47 7.47
N TYR A 154 -0.59 -4.76 7.02
CA TYR A 154 -0.24 -4.64 5.61
C TYR A 154 0.67 -5.80 5.21
N LEU A 155 0.14 -6.72 4.38
CA LEU A 155 0.83 -7.91 3.93
C LEU A 155 1.62 -7.63 2.65
N PHE A 156 2.89 -7.97 2.69
CA PHE A 156 3.81 -7.91 1.57
C PHE A 156 4.35 -9.28 1.21
N SER A 157 4.79 -9.45 -0.03
CA SER A 157 5.51 -10.64 -0.47
C SER A 157 6.82 -10.29 -1.18
N LEU A 158 7.86 -11.09 -0.91
CA LEU A 158 9.13 -11.04 -1.61
C LEU A 158 9.68 -12.47 -1.75
N ALA A 159 10.01 -12.92 -2.98
CA ALA A 159 10.54 -14.25 -3.25
C ALA A 159 9.70 -15.37 -2.60
N LYS A 160 8.38 -15.27 -2.62
CA LYS A 160 7.39 -16.20 -2.03
C LYS A 160 7.37 -16.25 -0.50
N ARG A 161 8.08 -15.36 0.17
CA ARG A 161 7.99 -15.15 1.62
C ARG A 161 7.05 -14.00 1.92
N LYS A 162 6.36 -14.08 3.06
CA LYS A 162 5.46 -13.06 3.57
C LYS A 162 6.20 -12.16 4.54
N TYR A 163 5.80 -10.88 4.54
CA TYR A 163 6.29 -9.86 5.45
C TYR A 163 5.14 -8.92 5.77
N TRP A 164 5.15 -8.30 6.93
CA TRP A 164 4.09 -7.36 7.28
C TRP A 164 4.55 -6.32 8.32
N PHE A 165 3.90 -5.20 8.28
CA PHE A 165 3.84 -4.23 9.38
C PHE A 165 2.37 -3.88 9.66
N PHE A 166 2.08 -3.10 10.69
CA PHE A 166 0.71 -2.74 11.05
C PHE A 166 0.58 -1.25 11.36
N ASP A 167 -0.66 -0.77 11.28
CA ASP A 167 -1.07 0.56 11.70
C ASP A 167 -2.34 0.45 12.55
N CYS A 168 -2.51 1.37 13.49
CA CYS A 168 -3.69 1.51 14.32
C CYS A 168 -4.40 2.82 13.95
N ASN A 169 -5.63 2.71 13.47
CA ASN A 169 -6.50 3.83 13.09
C ASN A 169 -7.23 4.40 14.31
#